data_7220ba9db2b40d2beced385dd8eb0c3b
#
_entry.id   7220ba9db2b40d2beced385dd8eb0c3b
#
_cell.length_a   1.000
_cell.length_b   1.000
_cell.length_c   1.000
_cell.angle_alpha   90.00
_cell.angle_beta   90.00
_cell.angle_gamma   90.00
#
_symmetry.space_group_name_H-M   'P 1'
#
loop_
_entity.id
_entity.type
_entity.pdbx_description
1 polymer ?
#
loop_
_entity_poly.entity_id
_entity_poly.type
_entity_poly.pdbx_seq_one_letter_code
_entity_poly.pdbx_strand_id
1 'polypeptide(L)'
;MMILKGRVVLVSFTYAQVSSLNEIEAQVYNYVMMNRDKVMDESIRELAHDTHVSTATVIRFCKKMGCSGFLELKYKLKDHIHTQSIKAKQDSTNFMSFVAYTNTKQYQDGIQEAAEIIQSADNFFVLGLRHCADFSKYIARTFSHIGYYCYGFVDNLYPAQDVPEGETSVIMIIYDKSLEDLIFEEIRKYKSKHYQVILLSSENVGAMEHLCDDVIHVADGKVKHGSL
;
A
#
# COMPACT_ATOMS: atom_id res chain seq x y z
N MET A 1 -20.76 1.32 4.86
CA MET A 1 -19.53 2.12 4.78
C MET A 1 -19.91 3.58 5.02
N MET A 2 -19.80 4.05 6.26
CA MET A 2 -20.17 5.41 6.65
C MET A 2 -18.89 6.24 6.69
N ILE A 3 -18.74 7.12 5.70
CA ILE A 3 -17.63 8.08 5.61
C ILE A 3 -18.01 9.27 6.49
N LEU A 4 -17.46 9.37 7.68
CA LEU A 4 -17.52 10.56 8.53
C LEU A 4 -16.15 11.26 8.48
N LYS A 5 -16.13 12.40 7.77
CA LYS A 5 -15.05 13.41 7.77
C LYS A 5 -13.61 12.88 7.90
N GLY A 6 -13.07 12.33 6.80
CA GLY A 6 -11.62 12.35 6.56
C GLY A 6 -10.71 11.48 7.43
N ARG A 7 -11.24 10.53 8.23
CA ARG A 7 -10.43 9.57 8.97
C ARG A 7 -10.97 8.16 8.78
N VAL A 8 -10.24 7.34 8.05
CA VAL A 8 -10.44 5.88 8.05
C VAL A 8 -10.02 5.37 9.43
N VAL A 9 -11.02 5.00 10.23
CA VAL A 9 -10.81 4.49 11.58
C VAL A 9 -10.85 2.98 11.52
N LEU A 10 -9.69 2.34 11.40
CA LEU A 10 -9.51 0.91 11.65
C LEU A 10 -9.30 0.70 13.16
N VAL A 11 -10.37 0.56 13.91
CA VAL A 11 -10.32 0.04 15.27
C VAL A 11 -10.44 -1.47 15.21
N SER A 12 -9.72 -2.17 16.10
CA SER A 12 -9.65 -3.63 16.20
C SER A 12 -10.97 -4.31 16.64
N PHE A 13 -12.12 -3.71 16.35
CA PHE A 13 -13.42 -4.34 16.57
C PHE A 13 -13.94 -4.91 15.26
N THR A 14 -14.32 -6.18 15.29
CA THR A 14 -14.84 -6.87 14.10
C THR A 14 -16.22 -6.34 13.72
N TYR A 15 -16.56 -6.45 12.43
CA TYR A 15 -17.91 -6.12 11.96
C TYR A 15 -19.01 -6.85 12.77
N ALA A 16 -18.78 -8.12 13.12
CA ALA A 16 -19.70 -8.91 13.93
C ALA A 16 -19.93 -8.33 15.33
N GLN A 17 -18.90 -7.79 15.97
CA GLN A 17 -19.00 -7.12 17.27
C GLN A 17 -19.82 -5.85 17.17
N VAL A 18 -19.54 -5.00 16.19
CA VAL A 18 -20.24 -3.72 16.01
C VAL A 18 -21.71 -3.95 15.61
N SER A 19 -22.00 -4.90 14.73
CA SER A 19 -23.36 -5.22 14.31
C SER A 19 -24.21 -5.93 15.39
N SER A 20 -23.58 -6.44 16.46
CA SER A 20 -24.27 -7.03 17.61
C SER A 20 -24.80 -5.99 18.61
N LEU A 21 -24.43 -4.71 18.47
CA LEU A 21 -24.82 -3.64 19.37
C LEU A 21 -26.29 -3.26 19.15
N ASN A 22 -27.02 -3.04 20.24
CA ASN A 22 -28.32 -2.36 20.18
C ASN A 22 -28.11 -0.83 20.07
N GLU A 23 -29.20 -0.08 19.86
CA GLU A 23 -29.14 1.39 19.67
C GLU A 23 -28.42 2.14 20.82
N ILE A 24 -28.68 1.73 22.05
CA ILE A 24 -28.06 2.36 23.24
C ILE A 24 -26.57 2.05 23.31
N GLU A 25 -26.19 0.79 23.04
CA GLU A 25 -24.78 0.38 23.01
C GLU A 25 -24.04 1.00 21.82
N ALA A 26 -24.73 1.21 20.69
CA ALA A 26 -24.18 1.93 19.56
C ALA A 26 -23.93 3.43 19.85
N GLN A 27 -24.74 4.05 20.69
CA GLN A 27 -24.46 5.40 21.18
C GLN A 27 -23.17 5.45 22.01
N VAL A 28 -22.98 4.49 22.93
CA VAL A 28 -21.73 4.37 23.71
C VAL A 28 -20.55 4.14 22.77
N TYR A 29 -20.69 3.26 21.79
CA TYR A 29 -19.65 3.00 20.77
C TYR A 29 -19.27 4.28 20.04
N ASN A 30 -20.24 5.02 19.51
CA ASN A 30 -20.00 6.25 18.76
C ASN A 30 -19.30 7.32 19.64
N TYR A 31 -19.73 7.48 20.88
CA TYR A 31 -19.09 8.40 21.82
C TYR A 31 -17.62 8.01 22.06
N VAL A 32 -17.36 6.74 22.40
CA VAL A 32 -16.02 6.21 22.64
C VAL A 32 -15.13 6.42 21.41
N MET A 33 -15.66 6.22 20.21
CA MET A 33 -14.90 6.37 18.97
C MET A 33 -14.57 7.82 18.63
N MET A 34 -15.46 8.74 18.97
CA MET A 34 -15.27 10.19 18.73
C MET A 34 -14.41 10.87 19.79
N ASN A 35 -14.41 10.34 21.02
CA ASN A 35 -13.78 10.99 22.20
C ASN A 35 -12.71 10.11 22.84
N ARG A 36 -11.92 9.37 22.06
CA ARG A 36 -10.98 8.34 22.55
C ARG A 36 -10.02 8.85 23.62
N ASP A 37 -9.41 10.01 23.38
CA ASP A 37 -8.43 10.58 24.31
C ASP A 37 -9.11 10.93 25.64
N LYS A 38 -10.30 11.51 25.60
CA LYS A 38 -11.10 11.80 26.78
C LYS A 38 -11.50 10.55 27.56
N VAL A 39 -11.96 9.50 26.85
CA VAL A 39 -12.36 8.21 27.45
C VAL A 39 -11.19 7.52 28.16
N MET A 40 -9.97 7.76 27.74
CA MET A 40 -8.77 7.24 28.40
C MET A 40 -8.63 7.75 29.85
N ASP A 41 -9.06 8.99 30.11
CA ASP A 41 -8.96 9.63 31.44
C ASP A 41 -10.25 9.47 32.25
N GLU A 42 -11.39 9.21 31.60
CA GLU A 42 -12.71 9.05 32.24
C GLU A 42 -12.81 7.80 33.11
N SER A 43 -13.59 7.89 34.17
CA SER A 43 -14.12 6.71 34.90
C SER A 43 -15.32 6.11 34.17
N ILE A 44 -15.69 4.88 34.51
CA ILE A 44 -16.90 4.25 33.95
C ILE A 44 -18.17 5.04 34.28
N ARG A 45 -18.20 5.79 35.39
CA ARG A 45 -19.35 6.63 35.81
C ARG A 45 -19.45 7.87 34.93
N GLU A 46 -18.32 8.49 34.59
CA GLU A 46 -18.26 9.64 33.69
C GLU A 46 -18.69 9.25 32.28
N LEU A 47 -18.16 8.14 31.75
CA LEU A 47 -18.59 7.62 30.46
C LEU A 47 -20.09 7.31 30.43
N ALA A 48 -20.63 6.67 31.49
CA ALA A 48 -22.04 6.37 31.62
C ALA A 48 -22.91 7.64 31.68
N HIS A 49 -22.45 8.67 32.40
CA HIS A 49 -23.08 9.98 32.46
C HIS A 49 -23.08 10.69 31.10
N ASP A 50 -21.96 10.76 30.44
CA ASP A 50 -21.77 11.47 29.17
C ASP A 50 -22.50 10.81 28.00
N THR A 51 -22.74 9.51 28.11
CA THR A 51 -23.54 8.74 27.13
C THR A 51 -25.00 8.54 27.55
N HIS A 52 -25.41 9.15 28.68
CA HIS A 52 -26.76 9.04 29.24
C HIS A 52 -27.25 7.60 29.45
N VAL A 53 -26.35 6.69 29.85
CA VAL A 53 -26.67 5.28 30.11
C VAL A 53 -26.24 4.86 31.51
N SER A 54 -26.65 3.65 31.92
CA SER A 54 -26.17 3.06 33.19
C SER A 54 -24.74 2.50 33.02
N THR A 55 -23.98 2.43 34.13
CA THR A 55 -22.69 1.74 34.17
C THR A 55 -22.81 0.26 33.78
N ALA A 56 -23.95 -0.38 34.07
CA ALA A 56 -24.25 -1.74 33.64
C ALA A 56 -24.34 -1.85 32.10
N THR A 57 -24.88 -0.84 31.44
CA THR A 57 -24.92 -0.78 29.97
C THR A 57 -23.53 -0.63 29.38
N VAL A 58 -22.68 0.21 30.00
CA VAL A 58 -21.25 0.34 29.59
C VAL A 58 -20.52 -0.98 29.74
N ILE A 59 -20.74 -1.74 30.82
CA ILE A 59 -20.11 -3.06 30.99
C ILE A 59 -20.59 -4.06 29.94
N ARG A 60 -21.89 -4.06 29.60
CA ARG A 60 -22.43 -4.93 28.53
C ARG A 60 -21.81 -4.58 27.19
N PHE A 61 -21.72 -3.29 26.89
CA PHE A 61 -21.01 -2.80 25.70
C PHE A 61 -19.57 -3.32 25.67
N CYS A 62 -18.79 -3.16 26.76
CA CYS A 62 -17.42 -3.67 26.82
C CYS A 62 -17.33 -5.17 26.53
N LYS A 63 -18.25 -5.97 27.09
CA LYS A 63 -18.29 -7.43 26.86
C LYS A 63 -18.57 -7.77 25.40
N LYS A 64 -19.49 -7.07 24.73
CA LYS A 64 -19.76 -7.24 23.30
C LYS A 64 -18.56 -6.83 22.43
N MET A 65 -17.78 -5.87 22.89
CA MET A 65 -16.50 -5.48 22.24
C MET A 65 -15.36 -6.46 22.56
N GLY A 66 -15.64 -7.59 23.21
CA GLY A 66 -14.65 -8.61 23.57
C GLY A 66 -13.71 -8.15 24.66
N CYS A 67 -14.18 -7.30 25.57
CA CYS A 67 -13.45 -6.84 26.76
C CYS A 67 -14.12 -7.38 28.03
N SER A 68 -13.34 -7.81 29.00
CA SER A 68 -13.85 -8.25 30.31
C SER A 68 -14.53 -7.12 31.10
N GLY A 69 -14.13 -5.87 30.82
CA GLY A 69 -14.66 -4.67 31.44
C GLY A 69 -14.09 -3.37 30.86
N PHE A 70 -14.42 -2.24 31.50
CA PHE A 70 -14.07 -0.91 31.03
C PHE A 70 -12.56 -0.66 31.04
N LEU A 71 -11.84 -1.22 32.00
CA LEU A 71 -10.38 -1.08 32.07
C LEU A 71 -9.71 -1.76 30.87
N GLU A 72 -10.14 -2.95 30.49
CA GLU A 72 -9.61 -3.64 29.32
C GLU A 72 -9.94 -2.89 28.02
N LEU A 73 -11.15 -2.30 27.93
CA LEU A 73 -11.49 -1.42 26.80
C LEU A 73 -10.51 -0.26 26.68
N LYS A 74 -10.17 0.42 27.79
CA LYS A 74 -9.17 1.49 27.81
C LYS A 74 -7.80 1.01 27.33
N TYR A 75 -7.35 -0.18 27.79
CA TYR A 75 -6.09 -0.76 27.33
C TYR A 75 -6.09 -1.01 25.81
N LYS A 76 -7.15 -1.58 25.27
CA LYS A 76 -7.28 -1.80 23.82
C LYS A 76 -7.28 -0.49 23.03
N LEU A 77 -7.96 0.53 23.54
CA LEU A 77 -7.97 1.86 22.92
C LEU A 77 -6.57 2.49 22.96
N LYS A 78 -5.85 2.38 24.08
CA LYS A 78 -4.49 2.92 24.25
C LYS A 78 -3.48 2.23 23.33
N ASP A 79 -3.49 0.91 23.30
CA ASP A 79 -2.61 0.12 22.45
C ASP A 79 -2.80 0.48 20.97
N HIS A 80 -4.05 0.71 20.59
CA HIS A 80 -4.40 1.12 19.25
C HIS A 80 -3.91 2.54 18.90
N ILE A 81 -4.07 3.50 19.82
CA ILE A 81 -3.54 4.87 19.65
C ILE A 81 -2.02 4.84 19.56
N HIS A 82 -1.37 4.04 20.38
CA HIS A 82 0.09 3.91 20.39
C HIS A 82 0.61 3.27 19.09
N THR A 83 -0.04 2.21 18.63
CA THR A 83 0.29 1.54 17.37
C THR A 83 0.07 2.47 16.17
N GLN A 84 -1.01 3.26 16.14
CA GLN A 84 -1.24 4.24 15.09
C GLN A 84 -0.22 5.39 15.11
N SER A 85 0.17 5.88 16.30
CA SER A 85 1.16 6.95 16.40
C SER A 85 2.57 6.49 15.99
N ILE A 86 2.93 5.25 16.31
CA ILE A 86 4.18 4.62 15.84
C ILE A 86 4.13 4.44 14.33
N LYS A 87 3.02 3.93 13.80
CA LYS A 87 2.85 3.72 12.34
C LYS A 87 2.90 5.04 11.58
N ALA A 88 2.20 6.08 12.05
CA ALA A 88 2.23 7.40 11.43
C ALA A 88 3.62 8.06 11.49
N LYS A 89 4.37 7.88 12.61
CA LYS A 89 5.78 8.31 12.69
C LYS A 89 6.65 7.51 11.73
N GLN A 90 6.44 6.21 11.64
CA GLN A 90 7.19 5.34 10.73
C GLN A 90 6.89 5.68 9.27
N ASP A 91 5.63 5.93 8.92
CA ASP A 91 5.22 6.35 7.58
C ASP A 91 5.84 7.70 7.19
N SER A 92 5.87 8.69 8.12
CA SER A 92 6.53 9.97 7.85
C SER A 92 8.05 9.83 7.73
N THR A 93 8.68 8.99 8.56
CA THR A 93 10.12 8.70 8.47
C THR A 93 10.43 7.98 7.16
N ASN A 94 9.59 7.03 6.75
CA ASN A 94 9.71 6.32 5.48
C ASN A 94 9.61 7.28 4.29
N PHE A 95 8.65 8.20 4.32
CA PHE A 95 8.50 9.22 3.28
C PHE A 95 9.73 10.14 3.19
N MET A 96 10.24 10.62 4.33
CA MET A 96 11.44 11.45 4.37
C MET A 96 12.68 10.67 3.89
N SER A 97 12.79 9.39 4.23
CA SER A 97 13.86 8.52 3.74
C SER A 97 13.76 8.30 2.22
N PHE A 98 12.55 8.15 1.69
CA PHE A 98 12.32 8.08 0.25
C PHE A 98 12.75 9.37 -0.46
N VAL A 99 12.31 10.53 0.04
CA VAL A 99 12.72 11.83 -0.51
C VAL A 99 14.25 12.01 -0.45
N ALA A 100 14.89 11.58 0.64
CA ALA A 100 16.35 11.61 0.72
C ALA A 100 17.01 10.68 -0.30
N TYR A 101 16.46 9.48 -0.49
CA TYR A 101 16.94 8.50 -1.47
C TYR A 101 16.81 9.01 -2.91
N THR A 102 15.69 9.64 -3.28
CA THR A 102 15.49 10.20 -4.63
C THR A 102 16.48 11.33 -4.97
N ASN A 103 17.09 11.95 -3.96
CA ASN A 103 18.13 12.95 -4.14
C ASN A 103 19.55 12.35 -4.21
N THR A 104 19.72 11.04 -4.09
CA THR A 104 21.03 10.40 -4.25
C THR A 104 21.41 10.31 -5.73
N LYS A 105 22.72 10.37 -5.98
CA LYS A 105 23.24 10.19 -7.33
C LYS A 105 22.86 8.81 -7.89
N GLN A 106 22.94 7.78 -7.08
CA GLN A 106 22.57 6.41 -7.46
C GLN A 106 21.14 6.31 -7.99
N TYR A 107 20.17 6.93 -7.30
CA TYR A 107 18.78 6.94 -7.76
C TYR A 107 18.61 7.71 -9.07
N GLN A 108 19.27 8.88 -9.17
CA GLN A 108 19.19 9.71 -10.37
C GLN A 108 19.85 9.05 -11.57
N ASP A 109 20.99 8.38 -11.38
CA ASP A 109 21.67 7.62 -12.44
C ASP A 109 20.77 6.46 -12.92
N GLY A 110 20.14 5.67 -12.02
CA GLY A 110 19.21 4.60 -12.41
C GLY A 110 17.96 5.11 -13.15
N ILE A 111 17.38 6.23 -12.71
CA ILE A 111 16.26 6.85 -13.46
C ILE A 111 16.71 7.32 -14.84
N GLN A 112 17.94 7.82 -14.95
CA GLN A 112 18.50 8.24 -16.24
C GLN A 112 18.71 7.04 -17.17
N GLU A 113 19.24 5.93 -16.67
CA GLU A 113 19.41 4.68 -17.43
C GLU A 113 18.05 4.14 -17.93
N ALA A 114 17.04 4.05 -17.06
CA ALA A 114 15.69 3.68 -17.46
C ALA A 114 15.10 4.63 -18.53
N ALA A 115 15.33 5.93 -18.36
CA ALA A 115 14.84 6.93 -19.33
C ALA A 115 15.52 6.78 -20.70
N GLU A 116 16.81 6.46 -20.76
CA GLU A 116 17.54 6.21 -21.99
C GLU A 116 17.02 4.94 -22.70
N ILE A 117 16.76 3.87 -21.94
CA ILE A 117 16.15 2.64 -22.47
C ILE A 117 14.78 2.94 -23.08
N ILE A 118 13.90 3.66 -22.36
CA ILE A 118 12.56 4.01 -22.84
C ILE A 118 12.64 4.96 -24.05
N GLN A 119 13.54 5.92 -24.05
CA GLN A 119 13.69 6.89 -25.11
C GLN A 119 14.17 6.28 -26.43
N SER A 120 14.95 5.20 -26.36
CA SER A 120 15.44 4.46 -27.53
C SER A 120 14.43 3.46 -28.09
N ALA A 121 13.28 3.28 -27.43
CA ALA A 121 12.29 2.28 -27.82
C ALA A 121 11.34 2.77 -28.92
N ASP A 122 11.12 1.95 -29.93
CA ASP A 122 10.03 2.12 -30.90
C ASP A 122 8.67 1.81 -30.29
N ASN A 123 8.64 0.84 -29.38
CA ASN A 123 7.43 0.42 -28.68
C ASN A 123 7.68 0.31 -27.17
N PHE A 124 6.81 0.92 -26.38
CA PHE A 124 6.88 0.85 -24.92
C PHE A 124 5.58 0.28 -24.34
N PHE A 125 5.73 -0.72 -23.47
CA PHE A 125 4.63 -1.42 -22.81
C PHE A 125 4.78 -1.38 -21.30
N VAL A 126 3.66 -1.39 -20.59
CA VAL A 126 3.66 -1.49 -19.12
C VAL A 126 2.75 -2.65 -18.72
N LEU A 127 3.28 -3.61 -17.96
CA LEU A 127 2.52 -4.74 -17.43
C LEU A 127 2.27 -4.56 -15.94
N GLY A 128 1.00 -4.52 -15.56
CA GLY A 128 0.56 -4.57 -14.17
C GLY A 128 -0.44 -5.68 -13.98
N LEU A 129 -0.17 -6.59 -13.05
CA LEU A 129 -1.02 -7.74 -12.78
C LEU A 129 -1.93 -7.48 -11.57
N ARG A 130 -3.16 -8.01 -11.60
CA ARG A 130 -4.15 -7.92 -10.52
C ARG A 130 -4.35 -6.47 -10.03
N HIS A 131 -4.00 -6.18 -8.78
CA HIS A 131 -4.16 -4.84 -8.19
C HIS A 131 -3.21 -3.78 -8.77
N CYS A 132 -2.15 -4.19 -9.47
CA CYS A 132 -1.27 -3.30 -10.22
C CYS A 132 -1.80 -2.96 -11.63
N ALA A 133 -2.91 -3.57 -12.07
CA ALA A 133 -3.46 -3.38 -13.41
C ALA A 133 -3.86 -1.93 -13.72
N ASP A 134 -4.40 -1.20 -12.75
CA ASP A 134 -4.77 0.20 -12.95
C ASP A 134 -3.55 1.13 -12.98
N PHE A 135 -2.45 0.75 -12.30
CA PHE A 135 -1.19 1.47 -12.40
C PHE A 135 -0.57 1.35 -13.80
N SER A 136 -0.63 0.17 -14.44
CA SER A 136 -0.10 0.02 -15.80
C SER A 136 -0.83 0.92 -16.80
N LYS A 137 -2.15 1.01 -16.71
CA LYS A 137 -2.95 1.93 -17.53
C LYS A 137 -2.61 3.40 -17.27
N TYR A 138 -2.45 3.76 -15.98
CA TYR A 138 -2.12 5.13 -15.59
C TYR A 138 -0.75 5.54 -16.15
N ILE A 139 0.27 4.70 -15.96
CA ILE A 139 1.62 4.93 -16.48
C ILE A 139 1.59 5.03 -18.00
N ALA A 140 0.98 4.06 -18.69
CA ALA A 140 0.89 4.07 -20.14
C ALA A 140 0.21 5.35 -20.67
N ARG A 141 -0.89 5.78 -20.03
CA ARG A 141 -1.58 7.02 -20.39
C ARG A 141 -0.69 8.26 -20.18
N THR A 142 0.09 8.27 -19.09
CA THR A 142 0.99 9.39 -18.80
C THR A 142 2.08 9.50 -19.85
N PHE A 143 2.72 8.39 -20.24
CA PHE A 143 3.72 8.36 -21.29
C PHE A 143 3.13 8.71 -22.67
N SER A 144 1.93 8.21 -22.97
CA SER A 144 1.23 8.57 -24.22
C SER A 144 0.92 10.09 -24.29
N HIS A 145 0.62 10.72 -23.15
CA HIS A 145 0.35 12.15 -23.09
C HIS A 145 1.58 13.02 -23.41
N ILE A 146 2.76 12.54 -23.12
CA ILE A 146 4.03 13.21 -23.45
C ILE A 146 4.65 12.75 -24.77
N GLY A 147 3.90 12.00 -25.58
CA GLY A 147 4.25 11.69 -26.96
C GLY A 147 4.85 10.31 -27.22
N TYR A 148 4.95 9.43 -26.20
CA TYR A 148 5.38 8.05 -26.40
C TYR A 148 4.22 7.17 -26.85
N TYR A 149 4.49 6.23 -27.74
CA TYR A 149 3.53 5.17 -28.03
C TYR A 149 3.62 4.13 -26.90
N CYS A 150 2.72 4.22 -25.93
CA CYS A 150 2.76 3.37 -24.73
C CYS A 150 1.41 2.67 -24.51
N TYR A 151 1.44 1.37 -24.25
CA TYR A 151 0.26 0.56 -23.95
C TYR A 151 0.39 -0.18 -22.61
N GLY A 152 -0.69 -0.14 -21.81
CA GLY A 152 -0.74 -0.80 -20.49
C GLY A 152 -1.48 -2.15 -20.56
N PHE A 153 -0.78 -3.25 -20.29
CA PHE A 153 -1.35 -4.57 -20.10
C PHE A 153 -1.82 -4.73 -18.65
N VAL A 154 -2.97 -5.35 -18.48
CA VAL A 154 -3.64 -5.54 -17.18
C VAL A 154 -3.62 -6.98 -16.69
N ASP A 155 -3.19 -7.88 -17.55
CA ASP A 155 -3.05 -9.31 -17.30
C ASP A 155 -1.94 -9.89 -18.18
N ASN A 156 -1.65 -11.16 -18.00
CA ASN A 156 -0.62 -11.90 -18.75
C ASN A 156 -1.18 -12.72 -19.90
N LEU A 157 -2.41 -12.45 -20.32
CA LEU A 157 -3.07 -13.17 -21.42
C LEU A 157 -2.61 -12.69 -22.80
N TYR A 158 -2.00 -11.52 -22.86
CA TYR A 158 -1.44 -10.99 -24.11
C TYR A 158 -0.19 -11.79 -24.51
N PRO A 159 -0.15 -12.37 -25.72
CA PRO A 159 1.01 -13.06 -26.19
C PRO A 159 2.15 -12.06 -26.46
N ALA A 160 3.32 -12.31 -25.86
CA ALA A 160 4.53 -11.61 -26.27
C ALA A 160 4.90 -12.05 -27.69
N GLN A 161 4.90 -11.12 -28.64
CA GLN A 161 5.37 -11.37 -29.99
C GLN A 161 6.86 -11.13 -30.08
N ASP A 162 7.54 -11.74 -31.05
CA ASP A 162 8.93 -11.43 -31.30
C ASP A 162 9.09 -9.98 -31.74
N VAL A 163 10.08 -9.27 -31.20
CA VAL A 163 10.40 -7.90 -31.63
C VAL A 163 10.92 -7.99 -33.07
N PRO A 164 10.36 -7.21 -34.02
CA PRO A 164 10.82 -7.20 -35.40
C PRO A 164 12.30 -6.82 -35.51
N GLU A 165 12.99 -7.35 -36.52
CA GLU A 165 14.38 -7.01 -36.77
C GLU A 165 14.55 -5.51 -37.07
N GLY A 166 15.43 -4.85 -36.33
CA GLY A 166 15.68 -3.41 -36.44
C GLY A 166 14.78 -2.53 -35.58
N GLU A 167 13.81 -3.11 -34.83
CA GLU A 167 13.00 -2.39 -33.86
C GLU A 167 13.48 -2.69 -32.43
N THR A 168 13.18 -1.76 -31.53
CA THR A 168 13.44 -1.88 -30.10
C THR A 168 12.11 -1.83 -29.34
N SER A 169 11.83 -2.84 -28.53
CA SER A 169 10.63 -2.87 -27.70
C SER A 169 11.01 -2.99 -26.22
N VAL A 170 10.40 -2.15 -25.40
CA VAL A 170 10.61 -2.11 -23.95
C VAL A 170 9.32 -2.51 -23.25
N ILE A 171 9.43 -3.32 -22.21
CA ILE A 171 8.34 -3.57 -21.29
C ILE A 171 8.75 -3.24 -19.86
N MET A 172 7.97 -2.39 -19.21
CA MET A 172 8.06 -2.13 -17.79
C MET A 172 7.09 -3.05 -17.05
N ILE A 173 7.59 -3.86 -16.14
CA ILE A 173 6.77 -4.77 -15.32
C ILE A 173 6.69 -4.23 -13.90
N ILE A 174 5.47 -4.07 -13.38
CA ILE A 174 5.25 -3.62 -12.00
C ILE A 174 5.36 -4.84 -11.09
N TYR A 175 6.36 -4.82 -10.21
CA TYR A 175 6.62 -5.94 -9.29
C TYR A 175 5.66 -5.94 -8.11
N ASP A 176 5.16 -7.13 -7.83
CA ASP A 176 4.36 -7.46 -6.65
C ASP A 176 4.86 -8.78 -6.08
N LYS A 177 5.38 -8.75 -4.87
CA LYS A 177 5.95 -9.91 -4.19
C LYS A 177 4.98 -11.08 -4.06
N SER A 178 3.67 -10.81 -3.97
CA SER A 178 2.65 -11.88 -3.93
C SER A 178 2.51 -12.64 -5.24
N LEU A 179 3.13 -12.14 -6.33
CA LEU A 179 3.12 -12.70 -7.69
C LEU A 179 4.53 -12.99 -8.20
N GLU A 180 5.51 -13.15 -7.31
CA GLU A 180 6.93 -13.29 -7.64
C GLU A 180 7.20 -14.34 -8.73
N ASP A 181 6.68 -15.56 -8.57
CA ASP A 181 6.87 -16.65 -9.55
C ASP A 181 6.27 -16.27 -10.92
N LEU A 182 5.08 -15.66 -10.93
CA LEU A 182 4.42 -15.26 -12.17
C LEU A 182 5.19 -14.13 -12.87
N ILE A 183 5.68 -13.16 -12.13
CA ILE A 183 6.49 -12.06 -12.67
C ILE A 183 7.80 -12.58 -13.22
N PHE A 184 8.43 -13.54 -12.54
CA PHE A 184 9.64 -14.19 -13.03
C PHE A 184 9.42 -14.86 -14.39
N GLU A 185 8.31 -15.57 -14.57
CA GLU A 185 7.95 -16.19 -15.86
C GLU A 185 7.65 -15.13 -16.93
N GLU A 186 7.00 -14.04 -16.58
CA GLU A 186 6.77 -12.94 -17.53
C GLU A 186 8.08 -12.28 -17.97
N ILE A 187 9.02 -12.01 -17.05
CA ILE A 187 10.35 -11.49 -17.40
C ILE A 187 11.02 -12.41 -18.42
N ARG A 188 11.07 -13.72 -18.14
CA ARG A 188 11.68 -14.71 -19.05
C ARG A 188 10.98 -14.75 -20.41
N LYS A 189 9.65 -14.70 -20.42
CA LYS A 189 8.84 -14.68 -21.64
C LYS A 189 9.22 -13.48 -22.53
N TYR A 190 9.23 -12.27 -21.99
CA TYR A 190 9.57 -11.07 -22.75
C TYR A 190 11.05 -11.03 -23.16
N LYS A 191 11.97 -11.45 -22.29
CA LYS A 191 13.40 -11.56 -22.62
C LYS A 191 13.62 -12.56 -23.77
N SER A 192 12.90 -13.70 -23.81
CA SER A 192 12.98 -14.67 -24.90
C SER A 192 12.46 -14.14 -26.24
N LYS A 193 11.73 -13.02 -26.24
CA LYS A 193 11.18 -12.32 -27.40
C LYS A 193 11.93 -11.02 -27.73
N HIS A 194 13.12 -10.87 -27.15
CA HIS A 194 14.06 -9.76 -27.40
C HIS A 194 13.61 -8.37 -26.87
N TYR A 195 12.66 -8.36 -25.91
CA TYR A 195 12.33 -7.12 -25.20
C TYR A 195 13.43 -6.70 -24.24
N GLN A 196 13.64 -5.40 -24.11
CA GLN A 196 14.29 -4.84 -22.93
C GLN A 196 13.26 -4.79 -21.80
N VAL A 197 13.64 -5.27 -20.62
CA VAL A 197 12.75 -5.39 -19.46
C VAL A 197 13.22 -4.44 -18.36
N ILE A 198 12.34 -3.52 -17.97
CA ILE A 198 12.50 -2.66 -16.79
C ILE A 198 11.58 -3.19 -15.70
N LEU A 199 12.09 -3.39 -14.50
CA LEU A 199 11.29 -3.81 -13.36
C LEU A 199 11.05 -2.61 -12.42
N LEU A 200 9.79 -2.26 -12.16
CA LEU A 200 9.41 -1.22 -11.21
C LEU A 200 9.02 -1.85 -9.89
N SER A 201 9.78 -1.64 -8.82
CA SER A 201 9.58 -2.31 -7.53
C SER A 201 9.71 -1.37 -6.34
N SER A 202 8.85 -1.55 -5.34
CA SER A 202 9.00 -0.97 -4.00
C SER A 202 9.75 -1.91 -3.03
N GLU A 203 10.10 -3.12 -3.45
CA GLU A 203 10.72 -4.14 -2.62
C GLU A 203 12.03 -4.66 -3.26
N ASN A 204 12.79 -5.43 -2.47
CA ASN A 204 13.97 -6.11 -3.01
C ASN A 204 13.52 -7.26 -3.94
N VAL A 205 13.99 -7.25 -5.16
CA VAL A 205 13.62 -8.20 -6.24
C VAL A 205 14.57 -9.39 -6.34
N GLY A 206 15.62 -9.44 -5.51
CA GLY A 206 16.53 -10.56 -5.42
C GLY A 206 17.22 -10.90 -6.76
N ALA A 207 17.18 -12.18 -7.13
CA ALA A 207 17.83 -12.66 -8.35
C ALA A 207 17.21 -12.11 -9.66
N MET A 208 15.99 -11.58 -9.63
CA MET A 208 15.35 -11.00 -10.83
C MET A 208 16.06 -9.75 -11.34
N GLU A 209 16.80 -9.05 -10.47
CA GLU A 209 17.61 -7.87 -10.85
C GLU A 209 18.58 -8.20 -12.01
N HIS A 210 19.19 -9.38 -11.97
CA HIS A 210 20.13 -9.83 -13.01
C HIS A 210 19.47 -10.28 -14.34
N LEU A 211 18.15 -10.40 -14.35
CA LEU A 211 17.39 -10.79 -15.55
C LEU A 211 16.83 -9.60 -16.31
N CYS A 212 16.74 -8.46 -15.64
CA CYS A 212 16.21 -7.22 -16.21
C CYS A 212 17.33 -6.38 -16.77
N ASP A 213 17.01 -5.50 -17.70
CA ASP A 213 17.96 -4.51 -18.24
C ASP A 213 18.10 -3.32 -17.28
N ASP A 214 17.05 -3.04 -16.49
CA ASP A 214 17.10 -2.07 -15.41
C ASP A 214 16.04 -2.38 -14.33
N VAL A 215 16.27 -1.87 -13.10
CA VAL A 215 15.34 -1.96 -11.98
C VAL A 215 15.16 -0.61 -11.31
N ILE A 216 13.97 -0.05 -11.45
CA ILE A 216 13.60 1.20 -10.76
C ILE A 216 13.05 0.85 -9.38
N HIS A 217 13.78 1.22 -8.33
CA HIS A 217 13.33 1.06 -6.96
C HIS A 217 12.51 2.26 -6.50
N VAL A 218 11.21 2.06 -6.30
CA VAL A 218 10.34 3.02 -5.60
C VAL A 218 10.34 2.63 -4.13
N ALA A 219 11.19 3.27 -3.32
CA ALA A 219 11.34 2.92 -1.92
C ALA A 219 10.06 3.20 -1.13
N ASP A 220 9.54 2.19 -0.44
CA ASP A 220 8.49 2.33 0.58
C ASP A 220 9.05 2.75 1.96
N GLY A 221 10.26 3.28 2.01
CA GLY A 221 10.97 3.69 3.23
C GLY A 221 11.64 2.55 4.02
N LYS A 222 11.63 1.34 3.50
CA LYS A 222 12.36 0.20 4.08
C LYS A 222 13.62 -0.14 3.31
N VAL A 223 14.38 0.85 2.87
CA VAL A 223 15.70 0.59 2.30
C VAL A 223 16.57 0.00 3.41
N LYS A 224 16.65 -1.32 3.46
CA LYS A 224 17.74 -1.98 4.14
C LYS A 224 18.98 -1.66 3.31
N HIS A 225 19.82 -0.75 3.80
CA HIS A 225 21.18 -0.61 3.29
C HIS A 225 21.78 -2.00 3.21
N GLY A 226 22.00 -2.49 2.00
CA GLY A 226 22.83 -3.64 1.80
C GLY A 226 24.16 -3.37 2.49
N SER A 227 24.51 -4.20 3.46
CA SER A 227 25.85 -4.25 3.99
C SER A 227 26.80 -4.53 2.81
N LEU A 228 27.70 -3.58 2.58
CA LEU A 228 28.92 -3.79 1.83
C LEU A 228 29.66 -5.03 2.34
#